data_a7d6ffc6c6367825db2f42dd7c03fdb8
#
_entry.id   a7d6ffc6c6367825db2f42dd7c03fdb8
#
_cell.length_a   1.000
_cell.length_b   1.000
_cell.length_c   1.000
_cell.angle_alpha   90.00
_cell.angle_beta   90.00
_cell.angle_gamma   90.00
#
_symmetry.space_group_name_H-M   'P 1'
#
loop_
_entity.id
_entity.type
_entity.pdbx_description
1 polymer ?
#
loop_
_entity_poly.entity_id
_entity_poly.type
_entity_poly.pdbx_seq_one_letter_code
_entity_poly.pdbx_strand_id
1 'polypeptide(L)'
;MKIVVIGGTGLIGSKLIEKLRADGHDPLAASPGTGVDIITGQGLDEALAGAQVVVDVSNAPSWDDAAVMDFFQTSARNILAAETAAGTGHHVALSVVGTDRLQGSGYFRAKLAQEEAIKAAAIPGTILRATQFFEFIGRIADSSTHHGTVRLPPLLFQPQAADDVAAALADIAQGAPVNGTVELAGRNGSGWTSSSGITCAPATIRGTS
;
A
#
# COMPACT_ATOMS: atom_id res chain seq x y z
N MET A 1 -12.96 13.01 -10.57
CA MET A 1 -12.60 11.68 -11.12
C MET A 1 -13.25 10.62 -10.25
N LYS A 2 -13.69 9.49 -10.85
CA LYS A 2 -14.01 8.27 -10.08
C LYS A 2 -12.69 7.55 -9.76
N ILE A 3 -12.41 7.39 -8.48
CA ILE A 3 -11.20 6.73 -7.97
C ILE A 3 -11.64 5.56 -7.09
N VAL A 4 -11.25 4.33 -7.43
CA VAL A 4 -11.59 3.16 -6.61
C VAL A 4 -10.41 2.84 -5.70
N VAL A 5 -10.67 2.71 -4.40
CA VAL A 5 -9.66 2.39 -3.38
C VAL A 5 -9.89 0.96 -2.89
N ILE A 6 -9.07 0.03 -3.38
CA ILE A 6 -9.04 -1.36 -2.91
C ILE A 6 -8.42 -1.39 -1.51
N GLY A 7 -9.10 -2.00 -0.55
CA GLY A 7 -8.75 -1.88 0.87
C GLY A 7 -9.24 -0.56 1.49
N GLY A 8 -10.23 0.10 0.87
CA GLY A 8 -10.70 1.44 1.21
C GLY A 8 -11.29 1.60 2.62
N THR A 9 -11.63 0.51 3.31
CA THR A 9 -12.10 0.52 4.71
C THR A 9 -10.98 0.32 5.74
N GLY A 10 -9.74 0.08 5.28
CA GLY A 10 -8.56 -0.10 6.13
C GLY A 10 -7.96 1.22 6.62
N LEU A 11 -6.87 1.13 7.38
CA LEU A 11 -6.18 2.29 7.99
C LEU A 11 -5.78 3.35 6.95
N ILE A 12 -5.09 2.96 5.89
CA ILE A 12 -4.65 3.89 4.84
C ILE A 12 -5.82 4.25 3.93
N GLY A 13 -6.64 3.25 3.54
CA GLY A 13 -7.73 3.45 2.59
C GLY A 13 -8.78 4.44 3.07
N SER A 14 -9.19 4.39 4.34
CA SER A 14 -10.17 5.34 4.89
C SER A 14 -9.64 6.78 4.88
N LYS A 15 -8.39 6.98 5.29
CA LYS A 15 -7.73 8.29 5.26
C LYS A 15 -7.55 8.83 3.84
N LEU A 16 -7.20 7.96 2.89
CA LEU A 16 -7.10 8.30 1.48
C LEU A 16 -8.46 8.74 0.91
N ILE A 17 -9.53 8.01 1.22
CA ILE A 17 -10.89 8.36 0.79
C ILE A 17 -11.31 9.73 1.31
N GLU A 18 -11.04 10.04 2.59
CA GLU A 18 -11.32 11.34 3.18
C GLU A 18 -10.60 12.48 2.44
N LYS A 19 -9.30 12.29 2.14
CA LYS A 19 -8.49 13.28 1.40
C LYS A 19 -9.01 13.48 -0.03
N LEU A 20 -9.25 12.40 -0.77
CA LEU A 20 -9.77 12.48 -2.14
C LEU A 20 -11.14 13.15 -2.21
N ARG A 21 -12.01 12.95 -1.22
CA ARG A 21 -13.29 13.67 -1.12
C ARG A 21 -13.11 15.16 -0.85
N ALA A 22 -12.18 15.50 0.04
CA ALA A 22 -11.86 16.90 0.33
C ALA A 22 -11.33 17.64 -0.93
N ASP A 23 -10.62 16.91 -1.81
CA ASP A 23 -10.10 17.42 -3.08
C ASP A 23 -11.15 17.41 -4.21
N GLY A 24 -12.42 17.07 -3.91
CA GLY A 24 -13.53 17.12 -4.87
C GLY A 24 -13.61 15.93 -5.82
N HIS A 25 -12.99 14.80 -5.48
CA HIS A 25 -13.11 13.56 -6.25
C HIS A 25 -14.27 12.69 -5.75
N ASP A 26 -14.58 11.63 -6.51
CA ASP A 26 -15.60 10.62 -6.20
C ASP A 26 -14.90 9.28 -5.87
N PRO A 27 -14.36 9.12 -4.63
CA PRO A 27 -13.71 7.90 -4.22
C PRO A 27 -14.71 6.84 -3.78
N LEU A 28 -14.54 5.61 -4.27
CA LEU A 28 -15.29 4.43 -3.90
C LEU A 28 -14.40 3.50 -3.04
N ALA A 29 -14.87 3.14 -1.85
CA ALA A 29 -14.22 2.11 -1.04
C ALA A 29 -14.57 0.71 -1.55
N ALA A 30 -13.58 -0.07 -1.96
CA ALA A 30 -13.74 -1.46 -2.37
C ALA A 30 -13.06 -2.38 -1.34
N SER A 31 -13.86 -3.17 -0.64
CA SER A 31 -13.43 -4.07 0.43
C SER A 31 -14.49 -5.16 0.64
N PRO A 32 -14.20 -6.28 1.30
CA PRO A 32 -15.22 -7.31 1.58
C PRO A 32 -16.46 -6.75 2.28
N GLY A 33 -16.28 -5.81 3.22
CA GLY A 33 -17.38 -5.14 3.92
C GLY A 33 -18.26 -4.25 3.03
N THR A 34 -17.81 -3.89 1.83
CA THR A 34 -18.58 -3.14 0.82
C THR A 34 -19.01 -3.99 -0.37
N GLY A 35 -18.86 -5.32 -0.26
CA GLY A 35 -19.29 -6.28 -1.29
C GLY A 35 -18.26 -6.54 -2.40
N VAL A 36 -17.00 -6.10 -2.23
CA VAL A 36 -15.93 -6.34 -3.20
C VAL A 36 -14.87 -7.27 -2.63
N ASP A 37 -14.69 -8.43 -3.26
CA ASP A 37 -13.67 -9.42 -2.89
C ASP A 37 -12.66 -9.57 -4.03
N ILE A 38 -11.44 -9.11 -3.82
CA ILE A 38 -10.36 -9.16 -4.81
C ILE A 38 -9.79 -10.56 -5.04
N ILE A 39 -10.05 -11.51 -4.15
CA ILE A 39 -9.60 -12.92 -4.29
C ILE A 39 -10.55 -13.72 -5.19
N THR A 40 -11.84 -13.56 -4.98
CA THR A 40 -12.87 -14.23 -5.80
C THR A 40 -13.26 -13.43 -7.05
N GLY A 41 -12.97 -12.13 -7.09
CA GLY A 41 -13.42 -11.20 -8.12
C GLY A 41 -14.85 -10.69 -7.93
N GLN A 42 -15.54 -11.11 -6.87
CA GLN A 42 -16.92 -10.69 -6.62
C GLN A 42 -17.03 -9.18 -6.46
N GLY A 43 -17.95 -8.53 -7.20
CA GLY A 43 -18.22 -7.10 -7.14
C GLY A 43 -17.11 -6.22 -7.72
N LEU A 44 -16.04 -6.81 -8.28
CA LEU A 44 -14.88 -6.03 -8.75
C LEU A 44 -15.20 -5.29 -10.06
N ASP A 45 -15.86 -5.95 -11.01
CA ASP A 45 -16.22 -5.34 -12.29
C ASP A 45 -17.18 -4.16 -12.10
N GLU A 46 -18.18 -4.29 -11.23
CA GLU A 46 -19.13 -3.23 -10.92
C GLU A 46 -18.44 -2.04 -10.22
N ALA A 47 -17.53 -2.32 -9.29
CA ALA A 47 -16.78 -1.28 -8.59
C ALA A 47 -15.90 -0.50 -9.55
N LEU A 48 -15.23 -1.19 -10.47
CA LEU A 48 -14.28 -0.59 -11.41
C LEU A 48 -14.94 0.04 -12.64
N ALA A 49 -16.22 -0.21 -12.92
CA ALA A 49 -16.92 0.39 -14.04
C ALA A 49 -16.79 1.92 -14.05
N GLY A 50 -16.11 2.48 -15.07
CA GLY A 50 -15.84 3.91 -15.23
C GLY A 50 -14.82 4.48 -14.26
N ALA A 51 -14.05 3.66 -13.56
CA ALA A 51 -12.93 4.11 -12.73
C ALA A 51 -11.79 4.64 -13.61
N GLN A 52 -11.36 5.86 -13.33
CA GLN A 52 -10.22 6.48 -14.01
C GLN A 52 -8.90 6.08 -13.34
N VAL A 53 -8.93 5.90 -12.02
CA VAL A 53 -7.79 5.52 -11.20
C VAL A 53 -8.21 4.43 -10.21
N VAL A 54 -7.35 3.45 -10.01
CA VAL A 54 -7.49 2.44 -8.94
C VAL A 54 -6.28 2.55 -8.02
N VAL A 55 -6.53 2.63 -6.70
CA VAL A 55 -5.48 2.65 -5.69
C VAL A 55 -5.58 1.41 -4.83
N ASP A 56 -4.61 0.51 -4.94
CA ASP A 56 -4.54 -0.72 -4.15
C ASP A 56 -3.70 -0.51 -2.88
N VAL A 57 -4.41 -0.43 -1.75
CA VAL A 57 -3.83 -0.42 -0.40
C VAL A 57 -4.23 -1.66 0.40
N SER A 58 -4.60 -2.73 -0.30
CA SER A 58 -4.93 -4.01 0.33
C SER A 58 -3.72 -4.67 0.98
N ASN A 59 -3.98 -5.51 1.98
CA ASN A 59 -2.94 -6.28 2.64
C ASN A 59 -3.45 -7.68 3.00
N ALA A 60 -2.55 -8.66 3.01
CA ALA A 60 -2.89 -10.03 3.35
C ALA A 60 -3.35 -10.14 4.82
N PRO A 61 -4.38 -10.95 5.10
CA PRO A 61 -4.85 -11.18 6.47
C PRO A 61 -3.96 -12.14 7.26
N SER A 62 -3.03 -12.82 6.59
CA SER A 62 -2.13 -13.83 7.16
C SER A 62 -0.67 -13.42 6.99
N TRP A 63 0.22 -13.98 7.81
CA TRP A 63 1.68 -13.86 7.71
C TRP A 63 2.35 -15.18 7.29
N ASP A 64 1.56 -16.24 7.00
CA ASP A 64 2.07 -17.47 6.42
C ASP A 64 2.59 -17.22 4.99
N ASP A 65 3.79 -17.67 4.71
CA ASP A 65 4.50 -17.37 3.45
C ASP A 65 3.71 -17.79 2.20
N ALA A 66 3.06 -18.96 2.25
CA ALA A 66 2.28 -19.46 1.11
C ALA A 66 0.98 -18.66 0.96
N ALA A 67 0.27 -18.40 2.07
CA ALA A 67 -0.97 -17.65 2.07
C ALA A 67 -0.78 -16.20 1.63
N VAL A 68 0.31 -15.56 2.06
CA VAL A 68 0.67 -14.19 1.63
C VAL A 68 0.98 -14.13 0.15
N MET A 69 1.73 -15.10 -0.37
CA MET A 69 2.06 -15.18 -1.80
C MET A 69 0.80 -15.37 -2.64
N ASP A 70 -0.05 -16.32 -2.28
CA ASP A 70 -1.31 -16.58 -2.98
C ASP A 70 -2.21 -15.33 -2.98
N PHE A 71 -2.31 -14.66 -1.83
CA PHE A 71 -3.11 -13.43 -1.72
C PHE A 71 -2.65 -12.37 -2.73
N PHE A 72 -1.36 -11.98 -2.71
CA PHE A 72 -0.89 -10.90 -3.57
C PHE A 72 -0.86 -11.27 -5.05
N GLN A 73 -0.55 -12.52 -5.40
CA GLN A 73 -0.60 -12.97 -6.79
C GLN A 73 -2.03 -13.03 -7.33
N THR A 74 -2.96 -13.58 -6.54
CA THR A 74 -4.37 -13.71 -6.96
C THR A 74 -5.04 -12.35 -7.03
N SER A 75 -4.88 -11.49 -6.01
CA SER A 75 -5.47 -10.16 -6.02
C SER A 75 -4.93 -9.29 -7.16
N ALA A 76 -3.62 -9.26 -7.36
CA ALA A 76 -3.02 -8.49 -8.47
C ALA A 76 -3.55 -8.93 -9.82
N ARG A 77 -3.61 -10.24 -10.09
CA ARG A 77 -4.18 -10.79 -11.33
C ARG A 77 -5.62 -10.35 -11.54
N ASN A 78 -6.46 -10.49 -10.52
CA ASN A 78 -7.88 -10.18 -10.64
C ASN A 78 -8.13 -8.68 -10.81
N ILE A 79 -7.43 -7.83 -10.02
CA ILE A 79 -7.53 -6.36 -10.12
C ILE A 79 -7.09 -5.89 -11.50
N LEU A 80 -5.90 -6.28 -11.96
CA LEU A 80 -5.36 -5.85 -13.25
C LEU A 80 -6.20 -6.32 -14.44
N ALA A 81 -6.82 -7.50 -14.35
CA ALA A 81 -7.75 -7.99 -15.37
C ALA A 81 -9.03 -7.14 -15.42
N ALA A 82 -9.62 -6.83 -14.28
CA ALA A 82 -10.83 -6.01 -14.18
C ALA A 82 -10.54 -4.55 -14.60
N GLU A 83 -9.40 -3.99 -14.23
CA GLU A 83 -8.94 -2.66 -14.68
C GLU A 83 -8.79 -2.59 -16.20
N THR A 84 -8.20 -3.62 -16.79
CA THR A 84 -8.05 -3.72 -18.26
C THR A 84 -9.42 -3.72 -18.94
N ALA A 85 -10.37 -4.49 -18.40
CA ALA A 85 -11.73 -4.55 -18.93
C ALA A 85 -12.49 -3.20 -18.76
N ALA A 86 -12.26 -2.51 -17.64
CA ALA A 86 -12.86 -1.20 -17.34
C ALA A 86 -12.21 -0.02 -18.10
N GLY A 87 -11.02 -0.22 -18.70
CA GLY A 87 -10.27 0.85 -19.36
C GLY A 87 -9.65 1.84 -18.36
N THR A 88 -9.25 1.38 -17.17
CA THR A 88 -8.60 2.21 -16.14
C THR A 88 -7.33 2.84 -16.68
N GLY A 89 -7.13 4.12 -16.43
CA GLY A 89 -5.99 4.89 -16.94
C GLY A 89 -4.76 4.91 -16.03
N HIS A 90 -4.91 4.58 -14.74
CA HIS A 90 -3.82 4.61 -13.76
C HIS A 90 -4.05 3.62 -12.62
N HIS A 91 -3.12 2.68 -12.45
CA HIS A 91 -3.03 1.81 -11.27
C HIS A 91 -2.02 2.38 -10.27
N VAL A 92 -2.41 2.54 -9.02
CA VAL A 92 -1.51 2.97 -7.92
C VAL A 92 -1.46 1.87 -6.88
N ALA A 93 -0.28 1.41 -6.50
CA ALA A 93 -0.13 0.40 -5.46
C ALA A 93 0.72 0.90 -4.29
N LEU A 94 0.28 0.60 -3.08
CA LEU A 94 1.09 0.78 -1.87
C LEU A 94 1.97 -0.46 -1.65
N SER A 95 3.28 -0.24 -1.60
CA SER A 95 4.29 -1.26 -1.31
C SER A 95 5.20 -0.82 -0.16
N VAL A 96 6.30 -1.53 0.06
CA VAL A 96 7.18 -1.32 1.22
C VAL A 96 8.61 -1.03 0.75
N VAL A 97 9.28 -0.06 1.37
CA VAL A 97 10.70 0.21 1.13
C VAL A 97 11.52 -1.03 1.49
N GLY A 98 12.40 -1.45 0.58
CA GLY A 98 13.22 -2.64 0.73
C GLY A 98 12.58 -3.92 0.22
N THR A 99 11.42 -3.86 -0.47
CA THR A 99 10.74 -5.02 -1.07
C THR A 99 11.68 -5.86 -1.95
N ASP A 100 12.56 -5.22 -2.70
CA ASP A 100 13.54 -5.87 -3.57
C ASP A 100 14.79 -6.42 -2.86
N ARG A 101 15.02 -6.04 -1.61
CA ARG A 101 16.24 -6.37 -0.84
C ARG A 101 15.99 -7.39 0.28
N LEU A 102 14.79 -7.42 0.85
CA LEU A 102 14.45 -8.22 2.03
C LEU A 102 13.83 -9.58 1.67
N GLN A 103 14.37 -10.26 0.67
CA GLN A 103 13.82 -11.49 0.09
C GLN A 103 13.86 -12.71 1.00
N GLY A 104 14.49 -12.62 2.18
CA GLY A 104 14.39 -13.65 3.23
C GLY A 104 13.00 -13.80 3.84
N SER A 105 12.12 -12.77 3.73
CA SER A 105 10.76 -12.78 4.23
C SER A 105 9.76 -13.12 3.12
N GLY A 106 8.81 -14.03 3.38
CA GLY A 106 7.74 -14.38 2.46
C GLY A 106 6.87 -13.17 2.07
N TYR A 107 6.60 -12.30 3.04
CA TYR A 107 5.85 -11.07 2.79
C TYR A 107 6.53 -10.17 1.74
N PHE A 108 7.84 -9.94 1.83
CA PHE A 108 8.55 -9.11 0.86
C PHE A 108 8.65 -9.80 -0.51
N ARG A 109 8.80 -11.14 -0.55
CA ARG A 109 8.72 -11.89 -1.82
C ARG A 109 7.35 -11.72 -2.49
N ALA A 110 6.27 -11.80 -1.72
CA ALA A 110 4.91 -11.64 -2.23
C ALA A 110 4.63 -10.21 -2.70
N LYS A 111 5.12 -9.20 -1.98
CA LYS A 111 5.04 -7.80 -2.42
C LYS A 111 5.85 -7.56 -3.69
N LEU A 112 7.01 -8.17 -3.84
CA LEU A 112 7.78 -8.07 -5.07
C LEU A 112 7.02 -8.70 -6.25
N ALA A 113 6.41 -9.87 -6.06
CA ALA A 113 5.58 -10.50 -7.10
C ALA A 113 4.39 -9.62 -7.51
N GLN A 114 3.75 -8.92 -6.57
CA GLN A 114 2.71 -7.91 -6.87
C GLN A 114 3.28 -6.76 -7.72
N GLU A 115 4.42 -6.19 -7.31
CA GLU A 115 5.07 -5.11 -8.06
C GLU A 115 5.46 -5.53 -9.49
N GLU A 116 5.96 -6.75 -9.66
CA GLU A 116 6.32 -7.29 -10.98
C GLU A 116 5.10 -7.48 -11.86
N ALA A 117 3.99 -7.97 -11.32
CA ALA A 117 2.73 -8.08 -12.04
C ALA A 117 2.21 -6.71 -12.52
N ILE A 118 2.28 -5.68 -11.66
CA ILE A 118 1.89 -4.31 -12.01
C ILE A 118 2.79 -3.75 -13.11
N LYS A 119 4.11 -3.92 -13.01
CA LYS A 119 5.07 -3.45 -14.01
C LYS A 119 4.93 -4.14 -15.37
N ALA A 120 4.47 -5.38 -15.38
CA ALA A 120 4.22 -6.16 -16.60
C ALA A 120 2.86 -5.86 -17.24
N ALA A 121 1.95 -5.20 -16.53
CA ALA A 121 0.62 -4.86 -17.03
C ALA A 121 0.68 -3.76 -18.10
N ALA A 122 -0.32 -3.77 -19.00
CA ALA A 122 -0.47 -2.72 -20.02
C ALA A 122 -1.01 -1.40 -19.43
N ILE A 123 -1.56 -1.42 -18.23
CA ILE A 123 -2.11 -0.24 -17.55
C ILE A 123 -0.97 0.59 -16.99
N PRO A 124 -0.94 1.92 -17.24
CA PRO A 124 0.05 2.77 -16.61
C PRO A 124 0.00 2.68 -15.08
N GLY A 125 1.15 2.46 -14.43
CA GLY A 125 1.18 2.19 -13.01
C GLY A 125 2.19 3.03 -12.22
N THR A 126 1.86 3.31 -10.95
CA THR A 126 2.78 3.91 -9.99
C THR A 126 2.79 3.10 -8.71
N ILE A 127 3.97 2.67 -8.28
CA ILE A 127 4.16 1.92 -7.03
C ILE A 127 4.75 2.87 -6.00
N LEU A 128 4.02 3.13 -4.92
CA LEU A 128 4.53 3.85 -3.77
C LEU A 128 5.09 2.86 -2.75
N ARG A 129 6.40 2.80 -2.59
CA ARG A 129 7.05 2.10 -1.49
C ARG A 129 7.14 3.03 -0.29
N ALA A 130 6.46 2.68 0.79
CA ALA A 130 6.48 3.41 2.05
C ALA A 130 7.32 2.70 3.10
N THR A 131 7.95 3.45 4.02
CA THR A 131 8.52 2.88 5.23
C THR A 131 7.42 2.52 6.23
N GLN A 132 7.78 1.95 7.38
CA GLN A 132 6.83 1.50 8.41
C GLN A 132 5.98 2.67 8.93
N PHE A 133 4.75 2.36 9.34
CA PHE A 133 3.84 3.35 9.91
C PHE A 133 3.90 3.36 11.43
N PHE A 134 3.79 4.55 12.03
CA PHE A 134 3.72 4.68 13.49
C PHE A 134 2.61 3.82 14.11
N GLU A 135 1.49 3.72 13.42
CA GLU A 135 0.31 2.96 13.85
C GLU A 135 0.55 1.46 13.94
N PHE A 136 1.59 0.93 13.29
CA PHE A 136 1.98 -0.48 13.35
C PHE A 136 3.07 -0.78 14.39
N ILE A 137 3.69 0.23 15.01
CA ILE A 137 4.79 0.02 15.98
C ILE A 137 4.35 -0.87 17.14
N GLY A 138 3.17 -0.65 17.70
CA GLY A 138 2.62 -1.49 18.76
C GLY A 138 2.52 -2.96 18.35
N ARG A 139 1.97 -3.24 17.15
CA ARG A 139 1.86 -4.61 16.62
C ARG A 139 3.23 -5.26 16.39
N ILE A 140 4.21 -4.51 15.93
CA ILE A 140 5.58 -5.01 15.75
C ILE A 140 6.19 -5.34 17.11
N ALA A 141 6.00 -4.50 18.12
CA ALA A 141 6.46 -4.75 19.47
C ALA A 141 5.79 -5.99 20.07
N ASP A 142 4.46 -6.12 19.94
CA ASP A 142 3.70 -7.28 20.42
C ASP A 142 4.17 -8.58 19.79
N SER A 143 4.33 -8.61 18.45
CA SER A 143 4.81 -9.79 17.72
C SER A 143 6.27 -10.17 18.04
N SER A 144 7.05 -9.21 18.53
CA SER A 144 8.46 -9.36 18.92
C SER A 144 8.64 -9.60 20.43
N THR A 145 7.53 -9.77 21.18
CA THR A 145 7.55 -9.97 22.62
C THR A 145 7.63 -11.46 22.97
N HIS A 146 8.71 -11.85 23.64
CA HIS A 146 8.91 -13.20 24.17
C HIS A 146 9.13 -13.13 25.69
N HIS A 147 8.29 -13.85 26.46
CA HIS A 147 8.37 -13.87 27.93
C HIS A 147 8.39 -12.47 28.57
N GLY A 148 7.55 -11.54 28.05
CA GLY A 148 7.46 -10.17 28.58
C GLY A 148 8.60 -9.24 28.18
N THR A 149 9.49 -9.68 27.28
CA THR A 149 10.59 -8.86 26.75
C THR A 149 10.45 -8.65 25.26
N VAL A 150 10.42 -7.39 24.82
CA VAL A 150 10.43 -7.02 23.41
C VAL A 150 11.84 -7.19 22.85
N ARG A 151 12.02 -8.01 21.82
CA ARG A 151 13.30 -8.22 21.15
C ARG A 151 13.21 -7.70 19.71
N LEU A 152 13.77 -6.53 19.47
CA LEU A 152 13.84 -5.91 18.15
C LEU A 152 15.25 -6.03 17.56
N PRO A 153 15.40 -6.30 16.26
CA PRO A 153 16.71 -6.27 15.62
C PRO A 153 17.26 -4.84 15.61
N PRO A 154 18.59 -4.64 15.65
CA PRO A 154 19.22 -3.32 15.60
C PRO A 154 19.18 -2.76 14.18
N LEU A 155 18.00 -2.41 13.67
CA LEU A 155 17.78 -1.85 12.35
C LEU A 155 17.55 -0.34 12.43
N LEU A 156 17.99 0.37 11.40
CA LEU A 156 17.56 1.75 11.18
C LEU A 156 16.07 1.75 10.87
N PHE A 157 15.35 2.60 11.57
CA PHE A 157 13.92 2.69 11.49
C PHE A 157 13.52 4.14 11.15
N GLN A 158 12.70 4.30 10.15
CA GLN A 158 12.32 5.60 9.62
C GLN A 158 10.80 5.67 9.41
N PRO A 159 10.03 5.60 10.52
CA PRO A 159 8.59 5.52 10.45
C PRO A 159 7.97 6.83 10.01
N GLN A 160 6.74 6.74 9.49
CA GLN A 160 5.93 7.87 9.07
C GLN A 160 4.49 7.69 9.51
N ALA A 161 3.70 8.76 9.52
CA ALA A 161 2.29 8.67 9.85
C ALA A 161 1.49 8.10 8.68
N ALA A 162 0.44 7.33 8.99
CA ALA A 162 -0.50 6.84 7.98
C ALA A 162 -1.16 7.99 7.19
N ASP A 163 -1.34 9.15 7.82
CA ASP A 163 -1.85 10.37 7.16
C ASP A 163 -0.92 10.91 6.07
N ASP A 164 0.40 10.84 6.27
CA ASP A 164 1.39 11.28 5.28
C ASP A 164 1.40 10.33 4.08
N VAL A 165 1.27 9.03 4.33
CA VAL A 165 1.15 8.02 3.26
C VAL A 165 -0.13 8.21 2.46
N ALA A 166 -1.25 8.46 3.14
CA ALA A 166 -2.53 8.72 2.47
C ALA A 166 -2.49 10.02 1.64
N ALA A 167 -1.79 11.06 2.12
CA ALA A 167 -1.59 12.29 1.35
C ALA A 167 -0.75 12.03 0.10
N ALA A 168 0.37 11.33 0.22
CA ALA A 168 1.21 10.99 -0.93
C ALA A 168 0.47 10.11 -1.97
N LEU A 169 -0.36 9.16 -1.51
CA LEU A 169 -1.20 8.36 -2.40
C LEU A 169 -2.27 9.21 -3.10
N ALA A 170 -2.85 10.20 -2.42
CA ALA A 170 -3.81 11.14 -3.02
C ALA A 170 -3.13 11.97 -4.12
N ASP A 171 -1.95 12.53 -3.85
CA ASP A 171 -1.17 13.30 -4.83
C ASP A 171 -0.82 12.44 -6.06
N ILE A 172 -0.36 11.19 -5.86
CA ILE A 172 -0.04 10.26 -6.93
C ILE A 172 -1.28 9.91 -7.75
N ALA A 173 -2.41 9.61 -7.09
CA ALA A 173 -3.65 9.24 -7.76
C ALA A 173 -4.23 10.36 -8.63
N GLN A 174 -3.97 11.62 -8.27
CA GLN A 174 -4.40 12.82 -9.00
C GLN A 174 -3.40 13.23 -10.10
N GLY A 175 -2.17 12.74 -10.03
CA GLY A 175 -1.09 13.04 -10.96
C GLY A 175 -1.06 12.11 -12.18
N ALA A 176 -0.13 12.40 -13.10
CA ALA A 176 0.17 11.49 -14.19
C ALA A 176 0.89 10.23 -13.70
N PRO A 177 0.65 9.05 -14.31
CA PRO A 177 1.36 7.82 -13.98
C PRO A 177 2.88 7.98 -14.13
N VAL A 178 3.64 7.56 -13.11
CA VAL A 178 5.11 7.57 -13.14
C VAL A 178 5.67 6.39 -13.97
N ASN A 179 4.87 5.33 -14.14
CA ASN A 179 5.28 4.07 -14.75
C ASN A 179 6.53 3.47 -14.07
N GLY A 180 6.56 3.53 -12.75
CA GLY A 180 7.72 3.16 -11.95
C GLY A 180 7.43 3.14 -10.47
N THR A 181 8.51 3.14 -9.70
CA THR A 181 8.47 3.09 -8.23
C THR A 181 8.91 4.42 -7.64
N VAL A 182 8.15 4.90 -6.65
CA VAL A 182 8.45 6.09 -5.83
C VAL A 182 8.64 5.63 -4.39
N GLU A 183 9.60 6.18 -3.66
CA GLU A 183 9.82 5.86 -2.26
C GLU A 183 9.44 7.02 -1.35
N LEU A 184 8.75 6.69 -0.26
CA LEU A 184 8.33 7.61 0.79
C LEU A 184 8.87 7.14 2.14
N ALA A 185 9.53 8.03 2.86
CA ALA A 185 10.10 7.74 4.17
C ALA A 185 9.87 8.91 5.14
N GLY A 186 9.78 8.60 6.42
CA GLY A 186 9.80 9.63 7.46
C GLY A 186 11.10 10.44 7.42
N ARG A 187 11.07 11.69 7.90
CA ARG A 187 12.20 12.63 7.73
C ARG A 187 13.49 12.24 8.46
N ASN A 188 13.39 11.53 9.60
CA ASN A 188 14.55 11.19 10.42
C ASN A 188 14.63 9.68 10.64
N GLY A 189 15.70 9.05 10.17
CA GLY A 189 16.04 7.69 10.56
C GLY A 189 16.50 7.65 12.01
N SER A 190 15.91 6.79 12.84
CA SER A 190 16.37 6.51 14.20
C SER A 190 16.50 5.00 14.40
N GLY A 191 17.42 4.58 15.27
CA GLY A 191 17.43 3.18 15.71
C GLY A 191 16.21 2.88 16.60
N TRP A 192 15.72 1.65 16.60
CA TRP A 192 14.61 1.21 17.45
C TRP A 192 14.83 1.53 18.95
N THR A 193 16.08 1.65 19.36
CA THR A 193 16.49 1.90 20.76
C THR A 193 16.52 3.38 21.14
N SER A 194 16.35 4.31 20.19
CA SER A 194 16.48 5.76 20.44
C SER A 194 15.17 6.53 20.28
N SER A 195 14.03 5.86 20.18
CA SER A 195 12.75 6.47 19.78
C SER A 195 11.95 7.17 20.90
N SER A 196 12.59 7.66 21.94
CA SER A 196 11.91 8.45 22.99
C SER A 196 11.64 9.93 22.62
N GLY A 197 11.74 10.31 21.35
CA GLY A 197 11.57 11.71 20.92
C GLY A 197 11.19 11.90 19.46
N ILE A 198 10.13 11.19 18.97
CA ILE A 198 9.71 11.34 17.57
C ILE A 198 8.73 12.50 17.44
N THR A 199 9.21 13.61 16.89
CA THR A 199 8.36 14.70 16.39
C THR A 199 8.10 14.50 14.91
N CYS A 200 6.82 14.43 14.50
CA CYS A 200 6.41 14.34 13.10
C CYS A 200 6.82 15.61 12.32
N ALA A 201 7.51 15.39 11.22
CA ALA A 201 7.79 16.42 10.22
C ALA A 201 7.38 15.87 8.83
N PRO A 202 6.93 16.72 7.86
CA PRO A 202 6.39 16.26 6.60
C PRO A 202 7.39 15.41 5.79
N ALA A 203 6.86 14.41 5.09
CA ALA A 203 7.59 13.42 4.31
C ALA A 203 8.24 14.00 3.05
N THR A 204 9.33 13.39 2.59
CA THR A 204 9.99 13.74 1.33
C THR A 204 9.77 12.61 0.31
N ILE A 205 9.22 12.94 -0.86
CA ILE A 205 9.07 12.02 -1.99
C ILE A 205 10.37 12.04 -2.80
N ARG A 206 10.97 10.87 -3.03
CA ARG A 206 12.11 10.70 -3.93
C ARG A 206 11.73 9.75 -5.06
N GLY A 207 11.89 10.22 -6.30
CA GLY A 207 11.81 9.38 -7.49
C GLY A 207 13.16 8.72 -7.74
N THR A 208 13.15 7.42 -8.03
CA THR A 208 14.32 6.71 -8.57
C THR A 208 14.08 6.46 -10.04
N SER A 209 14.93 7.03 -10.86
CA SER A 209 14.99 6.78 -12.31
C SER A 209 15.69 5.44 -12.58
#